data_6caae0fd3196cba3e2f22ca1850df2f3
#
_entry.id   6caae0fd3196cba3e2f22ca1850df2f3
#
_cell.length_a   1.000
_cell.length_b   1.000
_cell.length_c   1.000
_cell.angle_alpha   90.00
_cell.angle_beta   90.00
_cell.angle_gamma   90.00
#
_symmetry.space_group_name_H-M   'P 1'
#
loop_
_entity.id
_entity.type
_entity.pdbx_description
1 polymer ?
#
loop_
_entity_poly.entity_id
_entity_poly.type
_entity_poly.pdbx_seq_one_letter_code
_entity_poly.pdbx_strand_id
1 'polypeptide(L)'
;MIITANEVINRLPIAKTFDVSKITPQIDSVIRQYLKPRLGLEFYEAINTDRISLGAGTPFAVYAPATAYTQGDTVIFNNVAFECIETPPAAGYNPTQVLYWQYYAPFTTAKYRDLWITGGLFDFVCNAVMIETIPFIHLNVQSAGLSVLSDNFGNAATTQDVERLLKTFAERTETAWNQVYNFLTLVNDNLNINNPVLYPLFAENC
;
A
#
# COMPACT_ATOMS: atom_id res chain seq x y z
N MET A 1 1.90 0.17 12.38
CA MET A 1 2.39 0.60 11.04
C MET A 1 1.24 0.46 10.05
N ILE A 2 0.95 1.49 9.27
CA ILE A 2 -0.22 1.55 8.38
C ILE A 2 -0.10 0.70 7.11
N ILE A 3 1.11 0.32 6.69
CA ILE A 3 1.40 -0.51 5.51
C ILE A 3 2.65 -1.34 5.75
N THR A 4 2.77 -2.47 5.07
CA THR A 4 3.96 -3.32 5.08
C THR A 4 4.68 -3.27 3.73
N ALA A 5 5.97 -3.60 3.69
CA ALA A 5 6.72 -3.69 2.44
C ALA A 5 6.15 -4.74 1.48
N ASN A 6 5.63 -5.85 2.02
CA ASN A 6 5.00 -6.89 1.19
C ASN A 6 3.71 -6.40 0.51
N GLU A 7 2.94 -5.52 1.15
CA GLU A 7 1.77 -4.90 0.52
C GLU A 7 2.18 -3.96 -0.63
N VAL A 8 3.25 -3.18 -0.44
CA VAL A 8 3.83 -2.34 -1.52
C VAL A 8 4.27 -3.21 -2.70
N ILE A 9 4.99 -4.31 -2.44
CA ILE A 9 5.44 -5.26 -3.47
C ILE A 9 4.26 -5.92 -4.18
N ASN A 10 3.21 -6.27 -3.44
CA ASN A 10 2.01 -6.86 -4.02
C ASN A 10 1.26 -5.87 -4.92
N ARG A 11 1.20 -4.59 -4.52
CA ARG A 11 0.46 -3.55 -5.26
C ARG A 11 1.18 -3.10 -6.53
N LEU A 12 2.50 -2.96 -6.48
CA LEU A 12 3.30 -2.40 -7.57
C LEU A 12 4.17 -3.48 -8.23
N PRO A 13 3.89 -3.84 -9.50
CA PRO A 13 4.64 -4.91 -10.19
C PRO A 13 6.15 -4.67 -10.22
N ILE A 14 6.59 -3.42 -10.36
CA ILE A 14 8.02 -3.06 -10.35
C ILE A 14 8.68 -3.36 -9.00
N ALA A 15 7.95 -3.26 -7.92
CA ALA A 15 8.47 -3.53 -6.59
C ALA A 15 8.77 -5.01 -6.34
N LYS A 16 8.28 -5.93 -7.18
CA LYS A 16 8.53 -7.38 -7.05
C LYS A 16 10.00 -7.76 -7.21
N THR A 17 10.80 -6.91 -7.84
CA THR A 17 12.25 -7.11 -8.00
C THR A 17 13.05 -6.56 -6.82
N PHE A 18 12.41 -5.90 -5.87
CA PHE A 18 13.07 -5.23 -4.76
C PHE A 18 13.06 -6.08 -3.51
N ASP A 19 14.16 -6.00 -2.76
CA ASP A 19 14.25 -6.60 -1.44
C ASP A 19 13.39 -5.83 -0.44
N VAL A 20 12.59 -6.55 0.35
CA VAL A 20 11.79 -6.02 1.47
C VAL A 20 12.61 -5.14 2.40
N SER A 21 13.88 -5.50 2.64
CA SER A 21 14.80 -4.75 3.50
C SER A 21 15.10 -3.34 2.99
N LYS A 22 14.97 -3.09 1.70
CA LYS A 22 15.16 -1.77 1.08
C LYS A 22 13.92 -0.89 1.15
N ILE A 23 12.74 -1.51 1.15
CA ILE A 23 11.44 -0.82 1.17
C ILE A 23 11.05 -0.44 2.61
N THR A 24 11.26 -1.34 3.56
CA THR A 24 10.81 -1.16 4.94
C THR A 24 11.27 0.17 5.59
N PRO A 25 12.54 0.59 5.50
CA PRO A 25 12.98 1.86 6.09
C PRO A 25 12.32 3.08 5.45
N GLN A 26 11.94 3.00 4.17
CA GLN A 26 11.35 4.11 3.43
C GLN A 26 9.88 4.34 3.81
N ILE A 27 9.20 3.32 4.31
CA ILE A 27 7.81 3.46 4.79
C ILE A 27 7.72 4.47 5.93
N ASP A 28 8.64 4.43 6.89
CA ASP A 28 8.66 5.39 8.00
C ASP A 28 8.96 6.82 7.52
N SER A 29 9.81 6.97 6.49
CA SER A 29 10.07 8.25 5.85
C SER A 29 8.80 8.81 5.21
N VAL A 30 8.09 7.99 4.43
CA VAL A 30 6.84 8.38 3.76
C VAL A 30 5.75 8.76 4.75
N ILE A 31 5.59 8.00 5.84
CA ILE A 31 4.62 8.33 6.89
C ILE A 31 4.89 9.72 7.45
N ARG A 32 6.15 10.06 7.73
CA ARG A 32 6.53 11.35 8.34
C ARG A 32 6.48 12.51 7.35
N GLN A 33 6.92 12.29 6.12
CA GLN A 33 7.12 13.38 5.15
C GLN A 33 5.89 13.63 4.26
N TYR A 34 5.11 12.58 3.96
CA TYR A 34 4.00 12.67 3.01
C TYR A 34 2.64 12.49 3.68
N LEU A 35 2.50 11.49 4.57
CA LEU A 35 1.18 11.07 5.04
C LEU A 35 0.68 11.91 6.21
N LYS A 36 1.48 12.02 7.29
CA LYS A 36 1.09 12.81 8.48
C LYS A 36 0.86 14.30 8.18
N PRO A 37 1.68 14.98 7.36
CA PRO A 37 1.41 16.38 7.03
C PRO A 37 0.12 16.61 6.23
N ARG A 38 -0.29 15.62 5.42
CA ARG A 38 -1.49 15.74 4.56
C ARG A 38 -2.79 15.32 5.25
N LEU A 39 -2.72 14.32 6.13
CA LEU A 39 -3.90 13.83 6.87
C LEU A 39 -4.11 14.56 8.21
N GLY A 40 -3.08 15.17 8.77
CA GLY A 40 -3.04 15.57 10.17
C GLY A 40 -2.71 14.39 11.09
N LEU A 41 -2.10 14.69 12.23
CA LEU A 41 -1.62 13.65 13.15
C LEU A 41 -2.76 12.82 13.73
N GLU A 42 -3.81 13.45 14.18
CA GLU A 42 -4.94 12.78 14.85
C GLU A 42 -5.67 11.82 13.89
N PHE A 43 -5.93 12.26 12.65
CA PHE A 43 -6.59 11.41 11.67
C PHE A 43 -5.70 10.25 11.24
N TYR A 44 -4.39 10.50 11.05
CA TYR A 44 -3.43 9.42 10.80
C TYR A 44 -3.43 8.38 11.92
N GLU A 45 -3.37 8.80 13.20
CA GLU A 45 -3.34 7.86 14.33
C GLU A 45 -4.67 7.08 14.46
N ALA A 46 -5.81 7.69 14.13
CA ALA A 46 -7.09 7.01 14.09
C ALA A 46 -7.07 5.86 13.05
N ILE A 47 -6.60 6.13 11.84
CA ILE A 47 -6.48 5.10 10.78
C ILE A 47 -5.46 4.02 11.18
N ASN A 48 -4.30 4.43 11.70
CA ASN A 48 -3.23 3.51 12.09
C ASN A 48 -3.64 2.58 13.26
N THR A 49 -4.44 3.08 14.19
CA THR A 49 -4.97 2.30 15.33
C THR A 49 -6.05 1.31 14.90
N ASP A 50 -6.88 1.67 13.91
CA ASP A 50 -7.92 0.81 13.37
C ASP A 50 -7.38 -0.35 12.52
N ARG A 51 -6.12 -0.23 12.09
CA ARG A 51 -5.48 -1.26 11.28
C ARG A 51 -5.20 -2.52 12.08
N ILE A 52 -5.60 -3.67 11.52
CA ILE A 52 -5.30 -5.00 12.06
C ILE A 52 -3.86 -5.38 11.65
N SER A 53 -3.01 -5.67 12.64
CA SER A 53 -1.67 -6.21 12.37
C SER A 53 -1.76 -7.61 11.78
N LEU A 54 -1.00 -7.88 10.73
CA LEU A 54 -0.95 -9.21 10.12
C LEU A 54 0.10 -10.07 10.86
N GLY A 55 -0.31 -11.18 11.46
CA GLY A 55 0.58 -12.06 12.22
C GLY A 55 -0.18 -13.08 13.06
N ALA A 56 0.52 -13.75 13.97
CA ALA A 56 -0.11 -14.73 14.86
C ALA A 56 -1.14 -14.06 15.78
N GLY A 57 -2.31 -14.70 15.91
CA GLY A 57 -3.41 -14.19 16.75
C GLY A 57 -4.32 -13.16 16.06
N THR A 58 -4.16 -12.94 14.75
CA THR A 58 -5.08 -12.12 13.96
C THR A 58 -6.33 -12.91 13.55
N PRO A 59 -7.42 -12.24 13.14
CA PRO A 59 -8.63 -12.92 12.67
C PRO A 59 -8.45 -13.64 11.33
N PHE A 60 -7.31 -13.44 10.65
CA PHE A 60 -7.03 -14.04 9.34
C PHE A 60 -6.30 -15.37 9.49
N ALA A 61 -6.79 -16.41 8.82
CA ALA A 61 -6.08 -17.68 8.72
C ALA A 61 -4.86 -17.55 7.79
N VAL A 62 -3.81 -18.31 8.05
CA VAL A 62 -2.69 -18.44 7.10
C VAL A 62 -3.17 -19.30 5.92
N TYR A 63 -2.89 -18.87 4.68
CA TYR A 63 -3.22 -19.64 3.50
C TYR A 63 -2.60 -21.04 3.55
N ALA A 64 -3.41 -22.06 3.31
CA ALA A 64 -2.99 -23.46 3.26
C ALA A 64 -3.34 -24.08 1.88
N PRO A 65 -2.35 -24.57 1.10
CA PRO A 65 -2.60 -25.03 -0.28
C PRO A 65 -3.59 -26.19 -0.39
N ALA A 66 -3.71 -27.01 0.67
CA ALA A 66 -4.62 -28.16 0.67
C ALA A 66 -6.06 -27.80 1.07
N THR A 67 -6.32 -26.55 1.45
CA THR A 67 -7.65 -26.09 1.87
C THR A 67 -8.44 -25.61 0.65
N ALA A 68 -9.69 -26.03 0.57
CA ALA A 68 -10.66 -25.46 -0.35
C ALA A 68 -11.24 -24.19 0.27
N TYR A 69 -11.17 -23.08 -0.45
CA TYR A 69 -11.69 -21.79 -0.04
C TYR A 69 -12.99 -21.47 -0.76
N THR A 70 -13.83 -20.67 -0.11
CA THR A 70 -15.09 -20.20 -0.67
C THR A 70 -15.10 -18.67 -0.74
N GLN A 71 -15.99 -18.13 -1.54
CA GLN A 71 -16.18 -16.69 -1.64
C GLN A 71 -16.41 -16.06 -0.24
N GLY A 72 -15.68 -15.00 0.07
CA GLY A 72 -15.72 -14.31 1.36
C GLY A 72 -14.67 -14.78 2.37
N ASP A 73 -13.99 -15.91 2.12
CA ASP A 73 -12.88 -16.34 2.99
C ASP A 73 -11.72 -15.36 2.90
N THR A 74 -11.13 -15.05 4.07
CA THR A 74 -9.97 -14.16 4.16
C THR A 74 -8.76 -14.90 4.69
N VAL A 75 -7.61 -14.70 4.04
CA VAL A 75 -6.35 -15.38 4.40
C VAL A 75 -5.16 -14.42 4.39
N ILE A 76 -4.09 -14.80 5.10
CA ILE A 76 -2.78 -14.17 4.99
C ILE A 76 -1.91 -15.03 4.08
N PHE A 77 -1.34 -14.41 3.05
CA PHE A 77 -0.34 -15.01 2.19
C PHE A 77 0.82 -14.02 1.97
N ASN A 78 2.06 -14.43 2.26
CA ASN A 78 3.25 -13.56 2.19
C ASN A 78 3.11 -12.25 2.99
N ASN A 79 2.51 -12.30 4.19
CA ASN A 79 2.22 -11.15 5.04
C ASN A 79 1.32 -10.08 4.39
N VAL A 80 0.47 -10.48 3.45
CA VAL A 80 -0.57 -9.67 2.84
C VAL A 80 -1.91 -10.36 3.06
N ALA A 81 -2.96 -9.61 3.40
CA ALA A 81 -4.30 -10.16 3.52
C ALA A 81 -5.00 -10.18 2.17
N PHE A 82 -5.71 -11.27 1.90
CA PHE A 82 -6.48 -11.49 0.69
C PHE A 82 -7.86 -12.00 1.03
N GLU A 83 -8.84 -11.65 0.19
CA GLU A 83 -10.20 -12.15 0.21
C GLU A 83 -10.47 -12.99 -1.04
N CYS A 84 -11.10 -14.13 -0.84
CA CYS A 84 -11.59 -14.96 -1.92
C CYS A 84 -12.84 -14.30 -2.52
N ILE A 85 -12.76 -13.84 -3.76
CA ILE A 85 -13.86 -13.17 -4.47
C ILE A 85 -14.70 -14.12 -5.32
N GLU A 86 -14.14 -15.26 -5.69
CA GLU A 86 -14.81 -16.33 -6.42
C GLU A 86 -14.27 -17.67 -5.93
N THR A 87 -15.19 -18.61 -5.63
CA THR A 87 -14.82 -19.95 -5.14
C THR A 87 -13.98 -20.67 -6.20
N PRO A 88 -12.70 -21.00 -5.92
CA PRO A 88 -11.88 -21.77 -6.85
C PRO A 88 -12.44 -23.16 -7.09
N PRO A 89 -12.26 -23.74 -8.28
CA PRO A 89 -12.81 -25.06 -8.61
C PRO A 89 -12.16 -26.21 -7.82
N ALA A 90 -11.01 -25.98 -7.22
CA ALA A 90 -10.29 -26.95 -6.37
C ALA A 90 -9.38 -26.26 -5.36
N ALA A 91 -8.82 -27.02 -4.42
CA ALA A 91 -7.73 -26.55 -3.58
C ALA A 91 -6.45 -26.22 -4.38
N GLY A 92 -5.54 -25.42 -3.85
CA GLY A 92 -4.25 -25.08 -4.47
C GLY A 92 -4.21 -23.75 -5.25
N TYR A 93 -5.34 -23.10 -5.45
CA TYR A 93 -5.39 -21.76 -6.06
C TYR A 93 -4.95 -20.70 -5.06
N ASN A 94 -3.70 -20.28 -5.15
CA ASN A 94 -3.11 -19.35 -4.19
C ASN A 94 -3.51 -17.88 -4.43
N PRO A 95 -3.36 -16.99 -3.44
CA PRO A 95 -3.77 -15.59 -3.52
C PRO A 95 -3.08 -14.73 -4.59
N THR A 96 -2.09 -15.23 -5.33
CA THR A 96 -1.55 -14.51 -6.50
C THR A 96 -2.43 -14.64 -7.75
N GLN A 97 -3.42 -15.51 -7.71
CA GLN A 97 -4.35 -15.74 -8.81
C GLN A 97 -5.53 -14.77 -8.72
N VAL A 98 -5.37 -13.63 -9.34
CA VAL A 98 -6.30 -12.49 -9.31
C VAL A 98 -7.73 -12.79 -9.76
N LEU A 99 -7.96 -13.93 -10.41
CA LEU A 99 -9.30 -14.38 -10.80
C LEU A 99 -10.14 -14.77 -9.58
N TYR A 100 -9.50 -15.33 -8.56
CA TYR A 100 -10.18 -15.87 -7.37
C TYR A 100 -9.93 -15.04 -6.12
N TRP A 101 -8.89 -14.20 -6.12
CA TRP A 101 -8.44 -13.49 -4.95
C TRP A 101 -8.20 -12.02 -5.23
N GLN A 102 -8.56 -11.19 -4.26
CA GLN A 102 -8.21 -9.77 -4.26
C GLN A 102 -7.50 -9.38 -2.95
N TYR A 103 -6.74 -8.29 -3.01
CA TYR A 103 -6.17 -7.69 -1.81
C TYR A 103 -7.29 -7.27 -0.85
N TYR A 104 -7.15 -7.63 0.40
CA TYR A 104 -8.04 -7.22 1.48
C TYR A 104 -7.35 -6.18 2.35
N ALA A 105 -7.96 -5.01 2.52
CA ALA A 105 -7.43 -3.98 3.41
C ALA A 105 -7.73 -4.35 4.88
N PRO A 106 -6.72 -4.64 5.70
CA PRO A 106 -6.90 -5.17 7.05
C PRO A 106 -7.23 -4.05 8.05
N PHE A 107 -8.42 -3.46 7.94
CA PHE A 107 -8.96 -2.51 8.89
C PHE A 107 -10.23 -3.06 9.54
N THR A 108 -10.43 -2.72 10.82
CA THR A 108 -11.62 -3.12 11.56
C THR A 108 -12.86 -2.42 11.03
N THR A 109 -12.74 -1.13 10.76
CA THR A 109 -13.84 -0.27 10.36
C THR A 109 -13.96 -0.17 8.84
N ALA A 110 -15.16 -0.40 8.31
CA ALA A 110 -15.42 -0.36 6.87
C ALA A 110 -15.01 0.98 6.23
N LYS A 111 -15.29 2.13 6.89
CA LYS A 111 -14.93 3.45 6.37
C LYS A 111 -13.43 3.61 6.07
N TYR A 112 -12.55 3.01 6.89
CA TYR A 112 -11.11 3.09 6.65
C TYR A 112 -10.66 2.11 5.56
N ARG A 113 -11.35 0.96 5.39
CA ARG A 113 -11.16 0.09 4.22
C ARG A 113 -11.53 0.80 2.93
N ASP A 114 -12.66 1.51 2.93
CA ASP A 114 -13.13 2.27 1.76
C ASP A 114 -12.18 3.41 1.43
N LEU A 115 -11.71 4.18 2.42
CA LEU A 115 -10.69 5.19 2.23
C LEU A 115 -9.39 4.61 1.67
N TRP A 116 -8.97 3.46 2.20
CA TRP A 116 -7.73 2.80 1.81
C TRP A 116 -7.76 2.32 0.36
N ILE A 117 -8.82 1.65 -0.05
CA ILE A 117 -8.96 1.06 -1.40
C ILE A 117 -9.60 2.06 -2.37
N THR A 118 -10.87 2.41 -2.14
CA THR A 118 -11.68 3.23 -3.04
C THR A 118 -11.26 4.70 -3.02
N GLY A 119 -10.91 5.19 -1.84
CA GLY A 119 -10.38 6.55 -1.64
C GLY A 119 -8.98 6.75 -2.21
N GLY A 120 -8.24 5.68 -2.53
CA GLY A 120 -6.92 5.75 -3.16
C GLY A 120 -5.75 5.96 -2.20
N LEU A 121 -5.97 5.92 -0.88
CA LEU A 121 -4.91 6.12 0.10
C LEU A 121 -3.80 5.06 -0.02
N PHE A 122 -4.14 3.83 -0.36
CA PHE A 122 -3.19 2.76 -0.61
C PHE A 122 -2.26 3.08 -1.79
N ASP A 123 -2.81 3.55 -2.89
CA ASP A 123 -2.04 3.92 -4.08
C ASP A 123 -1.13 5.12 -3.80
N PHE A 124 -1.64 6.12 -3.07
CA PHE A 124 -0.84 7.25 -2.63
C PHE A 124 0.39 6.81 -1.84
N VAL A 125 0.20 5.98 -0.80
CA VAL A 125 1.30 5.52 0.05
C VAL A 125 2.29 4.63 -0.74
N CYS A 126 1.79 3.69 -1.56
CA CYS A 126 2.65 2.83 -2.37
C CYS A 126 3.53 3.62 -3.35
N ASN A 127 2.95 4.58 -4.07
CA ASN A 127 3.72 5.42 -5.00
C ASN A 127 4.73 6.30 -4.27
N ALA A 128 4.37 6.90 -3.13
CA ALA A 128 5.29 7.68 -2.31
C ALA A 128 6.46 6.84 -1.78
N VAL A 129 6.21 5.60 -1.35
CA VAL A 129 7.27 4.66 -0.94
C VAL A 129 8.24 4.39 -2.09
N MET A 130 7.77 4.30 -3.32
CA MET A 130 8.65 4.11 -4.49
C MET A 130 9.52 5.34 -4.75
N ILE A 131 9.00 6.56 -4.59
CA ILE A 131 9.82 7.78 -4.71
C ILE A 131 11.01 7.75 -3.76
N GLU A 132 10.77 7.35 -2.51
CA GLU A 132 11.84 7.24 -1.50
C GLU A 132 12.76 6.05 -1.74
N THR A 133 12.27 4.94 -2.32
CA THR A 133 13.02 3.69 -2.45
C THR A 133 13.94 3.67 -3.68
N ILE A 134 13.49 4.19 -4.82
CA ILE A 134 14.22 4.11 -6.10
C ILE A 134 15.65 4.67 -6.02
N PRO A 135 15.90 5.84 -5.40
CA PRO A 135 17.27 6.37 -5.30
C PRO A 135 18.22 5.44 -4.56
N PHE A 136 17.74 4.74 -3.50
CA PHE A 136 18.56 3.82 -2.72
C PHE A 136 18.85 2.49 -3.41
N ILE A 137 18.00 2.09 -4.36
CA ILE A 137 18.22 0.86 -5.13
C ILE A 137 19.16 1.11 -6.29
N HIS A 138 19.04 2.27 -6.92
CA HIS A 138 19.91 2.63 -8.03
C HIS A 138 21.37 2.85 -7.61
N LEU A 139 21.59 3.30 -6.37
CA LEU A 139 22.91 3.54 -5.82
C LEU A 139 23.30 2.40 -4.87
N ASN A 140 24.28 1.60 -5.28
CA ASN A 140 24.89 0.62 -4.38
C ASN A 140 26.10 1.27 -3.69
N VAL A 141 26.02 1.50 -2.38
CA VAL A 141 27.13 2.01 -1.58
C VAL A 141 28.01 0.81 -1.22
N GLN A 142 29.12 0.64 -1.89
CA GLN A 142 30.14 -0.33 -1.57
C GLN A 142 31.23 0.31 -0.69
N SER A 143 32.01 -0.51 0.00
CA SER A 143 33.17 -0.06 0.79
C SER A 143 34.21 0.73 -0.02
N ALA A 144 34.17 0.62 -1.35
CA ALA A 144 35.04 1.32 -2.30
C ALA A 144 34.39 2.59 -2.92
N GLY A 145 33.17 2.97 -2.50
CA GLY A 145 32.44 4.14 -3.01
C GLY A 145 31.05 3.81 -3.56
N LEU A 146 30.41 4.83 -4.16
CA LEU A 146 29.11 4.71 -4.84
C LEU A 146 29.30 4.05 -6.21
N SER A 147 28.59 2.96 -6.47
CA SER A 147 28.51 2.36 -7.80
C SER A 147 27.06 2.26 -8.27
N VAL A 148 26.84 2.44 -9.55
CA VAL A 148 25.56 2.19 -10.21
C VAL A 148 25.44 0.68 -10.43
N LEU A 149 24.32 0.08 -10.01
CA LEU A 149 24.05 -1.33 -10.29
C LEU A 149 23.88 -1.53 -11.79
N SER A 150 24.84 -2.25 -12.40
CA SER A 150 24.67 -2.86 -13.72
C SER A 150 24.43 -4.34 -13.55
N ASP A 151 23.37 -4.87 -14.16
CA ASP A 151 23.24 -6.30 -14.31
C ASP A 151 24.06 -6.80 -15.50
N ASN A 152 24.40 -8.08 -15.50
CA ASN A 152 25.22 -8.69 -16.57
C ASN A 152 24.46 -8.84 -17.91
N PHE A 153 23.18 -8.41 -17.99
CA PHE A 153 22.29 -8.64 -19.13
C PHE A 153 21.64 -7.38 -19.69
N GLY A 154 21.87 -6.22 -19.10
CA GLY A 154 21.33 -4.93 -19.54
C GLY A 154 22.28 -3.78 -19.31
N ASN A 155 22.12 -2.72 -20.07
CA ASN A 155 22.77 -1.45 -19.75
C ASN A 155 22.25 -0.97 -18.40
N ALA A 156 23.14 -0.52 -17.52
CA ALA A 156 22.73 0.15 -16.29
C ALA A 156 21.71 1.23 -16.63
N ALA A 157 20.62 1.31 -15.86
CA ALA A 157 19.65 2.38 -16.01
C ALA A 157 20.38 3.72 -15.92
N THR A 158 20.17 4.59 -16.89
CA THR A 158 20.81 5.91 -16.91
C THR A 158 20.19 6.78 -15.82
N THR A 159 20.90 7.80 -15.38
CA THR A 159 20.34 8.84 -14.48
C THR A 159 19.02 9.39 -15.04
N GLN A 160 18.95 9.57 -16.36
CA GLN A 160 17.76 10.06 -17.04
C GLN A 160 16.56 9.08 -16.93
N ASP A 161 16.81 7.78 -16.97
CA ASP A 161 15.74 6.77 -16.79
C ASP A 161 15.21 6.79 -15.37
N VAL A 162 16.10 6.94 -14.38
CA VAL A 162 15.72 7.07 -12.97
C VAL A 162 14.92 8.35 -12.73
N GLU A 163 15.36 9.49 -13.28
CA GLU A 163 14.62 10.75 -13.18
C GLU A 163 13.22 10.65 -13.81
N ARG A 164 13.11 10.02 -14.99
CA ARG A 164 11.82 9.79 -15.64
C ARG A 164 10.90 8.91 -14.78
N LEU A 165 11.45 7.86 -14.19
CA LEU A 165 10.70 6.96 -13.32
C LEU A 165 10.22 7.67 -12.05
N LEU A 166 11.11 8.44 -11.39
CA LEU A 166 10.75 9.25 -10.22
C LEU A 166 9.67 10.27 -10.54
N LYS A 167 9.75 10.96 -11.68
CA LYS A 167 8.72 11.88 -12.15
C LYS A 167 7.38 11.16 -12.31
N THR A 168 7.39 9.98 -12.91
CA THR A 168 6.15 9.17 -13.09
C THR A 168 5.52 8.81 -11.74
N PHE A 169 6.31 8.41 -10.75
CA PHE A 169 5.79 8.11 -9.42
C PHE A 169 5.31 9.37 -8.69
N ALA A 170 5.99 10.51 -8.85
CA ALA A 170 5.54 11.78 -8.28
C ALA A 170 4.16 12.19 -8.84
N GLU A 171 3.98 12.12 -10.16
CA GLU A 171 2.71 12.42 -10.82
C GLU A 171 1.58 11.47 -10.36
N ARG A 172 1.87 10.18 -10.23
CA ARG A 172 0.92 9.18 -9.69
C ARG A 172 0.58 9.43 -8.22
N THR A 173 1.56 9.85 -7.42
CA THR A 173 1.35 10.19 -6.01
C THR A 173 0.41 11.36 -5.87
N GLU A 174 0.60 12.44 -6.64
CA GLU A 174 -0.30 13.59 -6.61
C GLU A 174 -1.70 13.26 -7.16
N THR A 175 -1.79 12.42 -8.20
CA THR A 175 -3.08 11.95 -8.72
C THR A 175 -3.84 11.14 -7.65
N ALA A 176 -3.15 10.22 -6.98
CA ALA A 176 -3.74 9.43 -5.91
C ALA A 176 -4.13 10.30 -4.70
N TRP A 177 -3.32 11.31 -4.37
CA TRP A 177 -3.69 12.25 -3.31
C TRP A 177 -4.95 13.06 -3.65
N ASN A 178 -5.06 13.55 -4.87
CA ASN A 178 -6.27 14.24 -5.32
C ASN A 178 -7.51 13.34 -5.24
N GLN A 179 -7.37 12.03 -5.51
CA GLN A 179 -8.44 11.05 -5.31
C GLN A 179 -8.81 10.93 -3.82
N VAL A 180 -7.83 10.84 -2.92
CA VAL A 180 -8.05 10.80 -1.45
C VAL A 180 -8.79 12.06 -1.00
N TYR A 181 -8.32 13.23 -1.41
CA TYR A 181 -8.91 14.51 -1.04
C TYR A 181 -10.38 14.60 -1.51
N ASN A 182 -10.63 14.27 -2.78
CA ASN A 182 -11.98 14.29 -3.33
C ASN A 182 -12.89 13.27 -2.62
N PHE A 183 -12.39 12.07 -2.32
CA PHE A 183 -13.15 11.06 -1.59
C PHE A 183 -13.56 11.57 -0.20
N LEU A 184 -12.62 12.12 0.57
CA LEU A 184 -12.89 12.64 1.91
C LEU A 184 -13.85 13.82 1.88
N THR A 185 -13.71 14.72 0.92
CA THR A 185 -14.59 15.89 0.74
C THR A 185 -16.01 15.44 0.36
N LEU A 186 -16.15 14.60 -0.66
CA LEU A 186 -17.46 14.12 -1.13
C LEU A 186 -18.19 13.31 -0.05
N VAL A 187 -17.49 12.48 0.70
CA VAL A 187 -18.11 11.68 1.76
C VAL A 187 -18.53 12.58 2.92
N ASN A 188 -17.73 13.57 3.30
CA ASN A 188 -18.10 14.53 4.33
C ASN A 188 -19.29 15.42 3.91
N ASP A 189 -19.32 15.90 2.66
CA ASP A 189 -20.39 16.74 2.13
C ASP A 189 -21.72 15.99 2.05
N ASN A 190 -21.72 14.73 1.59
CA ASN A 190 -22.93 13.93 1.46
C ASN A 190 -23.55 13.55 2.81
N LEU A 191 -22.78 13.60 3.90
CA LEU A 191 -23.25 13.25 5.24
C LEU A 191 -23.72 14.44 6.05
N ASN A 192 -23.43 15.64 5.61
CA ASN A 192 -23.76 16.90 6.30
C ASN A 192 -25.29 17.20 6.37
N ILE A 193 -26.13 16.41 5.68
CA ILE A 193 -27.59 16.66 5.67
C ILE A 193 -28.32 15.95 6.81
N ASN A 194 -27.82 14.82 7.38
CA ASN A 194 -28.48 14.11 8.47
C ASN A 194 -27.62 13.18 9.33
N ASN A 195 -26.28 13.19 9.23
CA ASN A 195 -25.39 12.30 9.99
C ASN A 195 -24.08 12.98 10.41
N PRO A 196 -23.44 12.53 11.50
CA PRO A 196 -22.15 13.07 11.90
C PRO A 196 -21.09 12.81 10.80
N VAL A 197 -20.25 13.82 10.59
CA VAL A 197 -19.11 13.77 9.65
C VAL A 197 -18.34 12.46 9.83
N LEU A 198 -18.19 11.66 8.78
CA LEU A 198 -17.51 10.35 8.83
C LEU A 198 -16.02 10.49 9.15
N TYR A 199 -15.42 11.62 8.74
CA TYR A 199 -14.02 11.91 8.96
C TYR A 199 -13.86 13.31 9.59
N PRO A 200 -14.36 13.51 10.84
CA PRO A 200 -14.35 14.83 11.49
C PRO A 200 -12.92 15.37 11.67
N LEU A 201 -11.97 14.50 11.98
CA LEU A 201 -10.57 14.89 12.19
C LEU A 201 -9.88 15.40 10.92
N PHE A 202 -10.38 15.03 9.74
CA PHE A 202 -9.89 15.58 8.47
C PHE A 202 -10.49 16.96 8.19
N ALA A 203 -11.77 17.16 8.47
CA ALA A 203 -12.45 18.42 8.23
C ALA A 203 -11.92 19.59 9.10
N GLU A 204 -11.37 19.29 10.27
CA GLU A 204 -10.78 20.30 11.16
C GLU A 204 -9.40 20.81 10.69
N ASN A 205 -8.75 20.09 9.74
CA ASN A 205 -7.41 20.41 9.22
C ASN A 205 -7.42 20.96 7.78
N CYS A 206 -8.58 21.16 7.19
CA CYS A 206 -8.80 21.82 5.88
C CYS A 206 -9.33 23.21 6.05
#